data_2105b1396b995f4c1822a7a326744eb2
#
_entry.id   2105b1396b995f4c1822a7a326744eb2
#
_cell.length_a   1.000
_cell.length_b   1.000
_cell.length_c   1.000
_cell.angle_alpha   90.00
_cell.angle_beta   90.00
_cell.angle_gamma   90.00
#
_symmetry.space_group_name_H-M   'P 1'
#
loop_
_entity.id
_entity.type
_entity.pdbx_description
1 polymer ?
#
loop_
_entity_poly.entity_id
_entity_poly.type
_entity_poly.pdbx_seq_one_letter_code
_entity_poly.pdbx_strand_id
1 'polypeptide(L)'
;MIIEPSVIVAEGFRHIVDNLAECTVTGILQDLGEDMETTLDDYDADLLVVDPAIFDTRTRSGGKDLIKNWINVPVIALITNAMDASLISAYDGAIYLTDKSDEIEQKLSATMRANPSDQRGDGEELSAREKEILVCVAKGMLNKEIADHFNISIYTVITHRKNITRKTGIKTVAGLTVYALLNNLIDMNTME
;
A
#
# COMPACT_ATOMS: atom_id res chain seq x y z
N MET A 1 -1.77 -9.36 -0.77
CA MET A 1 -1.51 -9.53 -2.20
C MET A 1 -0.12 -10.12 -2.41
N ILE A 2 0.11 -10.89 -3.50
CA ILE A 2 1.38 -11.57 -3.79
C ILE A 2 1.90 -11.10 -5.15
N ILE A 3 3.21 -10.82 -5.25
CA ILE A 3 3.91 -10.56 -6.52
C ILE A 3 5.05 -11.57 -6.64
N GLU A 4 4.84 -12.59 -7.48
CA GLU A 4 5.73 -13.74 -7.60
C GLU A 4 5.72 -14.27 -9.04
N PRO A 5 6.86 -14.27 -9.75
CA PRO A 5 6.94 -14.72 -11.14
C PRO A 5 6.61 -16.20 -11.33
N SER A 6 6.94 -17.04 -10.35
CA SER A 6 6.70 -18.48 -10.42
C SER A 6 5.27 -18.80 -10.02
N VAL A 7 4.46 -19.27 -10.97
CA VAL A 7 3.07 -19.75 -10.69
C VAL A 7 3.04 -20.80 -9.59
N ILE A 8 3.99 -21.73 -9.59
CA ILE A 8 4.05 -22.81 -8.59
C ILE A 8 4.29 -22.25 -7.19
N VAL A 9 5.21 -21.30 -7.04
CA VAL A 9 5.50 -20.67 -5.76
C VAL A 9 4.33 -19.80 -5.31
N ALA A 10 3.78 -18.97 -6.20
CA ALA A 10 2.65 -18.11 -5.92
C ALA A 10 1.41 -18.88 -5.44
N GLU A 11 1.01 -19.93 -6.17
CA GLU A 11 -0.14 -20.75 -5.81
C GLU A 11 0.12 -21.61 -4.57
N GLY A 12 1.34 -22.11 -4.37
CA GLY A 12 1.73 -22.82 -3.16
C GLY A 12 1.65 -21.90 -1.93
N PHE A 13 2.18 -20.69 -2.04
CA PHE A 13 2.13 -19.69 -0.98
C PHE A 13 0.69 -19.23 -0.70
N ARG A 14 -0.10 -18.96 -1.73
CA ARG A 14 -1.53 -18.68 -1.61
C ARG A 14 -2.25 -19.75 -0.83
N HIS A 15 -2.04 -21.02 -1.18
CA HIS A 15 -2.68 -22.14 -0.48
C HIS A 15 -2.34 -22.15 1.02
N ILE A 16 -1.10 -21.83 1.39
CA ILE A 16 -0.70 -21.70 2.80
C ILE A 16 -1.47 -20.54 3.46
N VAL A 17 -1.47 -19.37 2.85
CA VAL A 17 -2.11 -18.15 3.41
C VAL A 17 -3.63 -18.33 3.54
N ASP A 18 -4.30 -18.88 2.54
CA ASP A 18 -5.76 -19.10 2.56
C ASP A 18 -6.21 -20.12 3.63
N ASN A 19 -5.28 -20.92 4.17
CA ASN A 19 -5.54 -21.80 5.32
C ASN A 19 -5.27 -21.12 6.68
N LEU A 20 -4.77 -19.88 6.71
CA LEU A 20 -4.61 -19.10 7.94
C LEU A 20 -5.93 -18.39 8.28
N ALA A 21 -6.27 -18.33 9.57
CA ALA A 21 -7.57 -17.80 10.01
C ALA A 21 -7.79 -16.32 9.75
N GLU A 22 -6.69 -15.52 9.72
CA GLU A 22 -6.74 -14.06 9.68
C GLU A 22 -6.26 -13.45 8.36
N CYS A 23 -5.90 -14.27 7.37
CA CYS A 23 -5.32 -13.81 6.12
C CYS A 23 -6.08 -14.35 4.90
N THR A 24 -6.21 -13.52 3.88
CA THR A 24 -6.78 -13.91 2.58
C THR A 24 -5.96 -13.27 1.46
N VAL A 25 -5.67 -14.03 0.40
CA VAL A 25 -4.96 -13.50 -0.76
C VAL A 25 -5.94 -12.77 -1.68
N THR A 26 -5.81 -11.45 -1.76
CA THR A 26 -6.65 -10.58 -2.61
C THR A 26 -6.27 -10.63 -4.08
N GLY A 27 -5.02 -10.97 -4.40
CA GLY A 27 -4.55 -11.09 -5.77
C GLY A 27 -3.13 -11.62 -5.90
N ILE A 28 -2.81 -12.12 -7.09
CA ILE A 28 -1.47 -12.58 -7.47
C ILE A 28 -1.08 -11.89 -8.77
N LEU A 29 0.11 -11.30 -8.81
CA LEU A 29 0.76 -10.76 -10.01
C LEU A 29 2.04 -11.54 -10.28
N GLN A 30 2.30 -11.85 -11.56
CA GLN A 30 3.52 -12.54 -11.97
C GLN A 30 4.62 -11.58 -12.39
N ASP A 31 4.27 -10.38 -12.75
CA ASP A 31 5.17 -9.28 -13.07
C ASP A 31 4.55 -7.93 -12.63
N LEU A 32 5.35 -6.90 -12.73
CA LEU A 32 4.91 -5.55 -12.32
C LEU A 32 4.32 -4.75 -13.49
N GLY A 33 4.37 -5.27 -14.74
CA GLY A 33 3.83 -4.62 -15.93
C GLY A 33 4.30 -3.17 -16.15
N GLU A 34 3.90 -2.57 -17.26
CA GLU A 34 4.14 -1.14 -17.52
C GLU A 34 3.17 -0.24 -16.73
N ASP A 35 1.99 -0.74 -16.40
CA ASP A 35 0.92 -0.04 -15.67
C ASP A 35 0.78 -0.55 -14.22
N MET A 36 1.90 -0.84 -13.57
CA MET A 36 1.96 -1.37 -12.21
C MET A 36 1.12 -0.58 -11.20
N GLU A 37 1.03 0.70 -11.40
CA GLU A 37 0.34 1.66 -10.57
C GLU A 37 -1.17 1.42 -10.50
N THR A 38 -1.83 1.34 -11.65
CA THR A 38 -3.27 1.05 -11.74
C THR A 38 -3.56 -0.36 -11.23
N THR A 39 -2.65 -1.30 -11.51
CA THR A 39 -2.79 -2.70 -11.10
C THR A 39 -2.72 -2.86 -9.58
N LEU A 40 -1.80 -2.17 -8.89
CA LEU A 40 -1.72 -2.24 -7.42
C LEU A 40 -2.87 -1.52 -6.71
N ASP A 41 -3.42 -0.47 -7.33
CA ASP A 41 -4.55 0.28 -6.78
C ASP A 41 -5.88 -0.49 -6.83
N ASP A 42 -6.04 -1.40 -7.79
CA ASP A 42 -7.23 -2.24 -7.91
C ASP A 42 -7.33 -3.30 -6.80
N TYR A 43 -6.20 -3.60 -6.13
CA TYR A 43 -6.16 -4.54 -5.01
C TYR A 43 -6.11 -3.77 -3.68
N ASP A 44 -7.18 -3.86 -2.91
CA ASP A 44 -7.25 -3.32 -1.53
C ASP A 44 -6.49 -4.27 -0.58
N ALA A 45 -5.15 -4.19 -0.62
CA ALA A 45 -4.27 -5.06 0.12
C ALA A 45 -3.72 -4.37 1.38
N ASP A 46 -3.79 -5.05 2.53
CA ASP A 46 -3.21 -4.60 3.80
C ASP A 46 -1.71 -4.92 3.90
N LEU A 47 -1.22 -5.85 3.09
CA LEU A 47 0.17 -6.31 3.07
C LEU A 47 0.52 -6.83 1.68
N LEU A 48 1.75 -6.57 1.26
CA LEU A 48 2.32 -7.06 0.02
C LEU A 48 3.43 -8.06 0.31
N VAL A 49 3.36 -9.22 -0.36
CA VAL A 49 4.45 -10.20 -0.40
C VAL A 49 5.05 -10.19 -1.80
N VAL A 50 6.35 -9.93 -1.91
CA VAL A 50 7.01 -9.79 -3.21
C VAL A 50 8.28 -10.62 -3.27
N ASP A 51 8.50 -11.35 -4.39
CA ASP A 51 9.82 -11.88 -4.70
C ASP A 51 10.72 -10.74 -5.21
N PRO A 52 11.80 -10.39 -4.50
CA PRO A 52 12.73 -9.36 -4.96
C PRO A 52 13.44 -9.69 -6.28
N ALA A 53 13.38 -10.94 -6.74
CA ALA A 53 13.93 -11.33 -8.04
C ALA A 53 13.19 -10.71 -9.22
N ILE A 54 11.96 -10.22 -9.02
CA ILE A 54 11.18 -9.49 -10.03
C ILE A 54 11.85 -8.17 -10.45
N PHE A 55 12.66 -7.58 -9.58
CA PHE A 55 13.40 -6.37 -9.88
C PHE A 55 14.68 -6.68 -10.63
N ASP A 56 15.01 -5.85 -11.62
CA ASP A 56 16.32 -5.90 -12.26
C ASP A 56 17.44 -5.76 -11.22
N THR A 57 18.60 -6.35 -11.51
CA THR A 57 19.78 -6.33 -10.63
C THR A 57 20.19 -4.91 -10.20
N ARG A 58 19.90 -3.90 -11.04
CA ARG A 58 20.19 -2.48 -10.75
C ARG A 58 19.17 -1.82 -9.84
N THR A 59 17.93 -2.29 -9.83
CA THR A 59 16.82 -1.71 -9.06
C THR A 59 16.47 -2.55 -7.83
N ARG A 60 17.09 -3.72 -7.67
CA ARG A 60 16.77 -4.67 -6.61
C ARG A 60 16.94 -4.10 -5.20
N SER A 61 17.97 -3.25 -4.99
CA SER A 61 18.19 -2.57 -3.71
C SER A 61 17.15 -1.48 -3.39
N GLY A 62 16.52 -0.92 -4.43
CA GLY A 62 15.47 0.09 -4.30
C GLY A 62 14.06 -0.45 -4.56
N GLY A 63 13.89 -1.76 -4.76
CA GLY A 63 12.63 -2.37 -5.13
C GLY A 63 11.49 -2.09 -4.14
N LYS A 64 11.78 -2.14 -2.85
CA LYS A 64 10.83 -1.76 -1.80
C LYS A 64 10.41 -0.29 -1.90
N ASP A 65 11.37 0.61 -2.11
CA ASP A 65 11.08 2.05 -2.21
C ASP A 65 10.27 2.36 -3.47
N LEU A 66 10.53 1.65 -4.58
CA LEU A 66 9.70 1.71 -5.77
C LEU A 66 8.25 1.31 -5.46
N ILE A 67 8.04 0.18 -4.81
CA ILE A 67 6.71 -0.28 -4.42
C ILE A 67 6.07 0.69 -3.42
N LYS A 68 6.81 1.18 -2.41
CA LYS A 68 6.29 2.12 -1.41
C LYS A 68 5.91 3.49 -1.98
N ASN A 69 6.46 3.86 -3.13
CA ASN A 69 6.00 5.04 -3.85
C ASN A 69 4.57 4.87 -4.40
N TRP A 70 4.12 3.65 -4.64
CA TRP A 70 2.80 3.36 -5.18
C TRP A 70 1.79 2.91 -4.13
N ILE A 71 2.23 2.12 -3.14
CA ILE A 71 1.35 1.58 -2.10
C ILE A 71 1.96 1.77 -0.71
N ASN A 72 1.19 2.32 0.21
CA ASN A 72 1.65 2.56 1.59
C ASN A 72 1.21 1.42 2.52
N VAL A 73 1.64 0.20 2.19
CA VAL A 73 1.43 -0.98 3.02
C VAL A 73 2.78 -1.64 3.33
N PRO A 74 2.87 -2.48 4.36
CA PRO A 74 4.08 -3.25 4.63
C PRO A 74 4.40 -4.19 3.48
N VAL A 75 5.68 -4.36 3.20
CA VAL A 75 6.20 -5.18 2.11
C VAL A 75 7.14 -6.25 2.67
N ILE A 76 6.72 -7.51 2.56
CA ILE A 76 7.52 -8.69 2.93
C ILE A 76 8.22 -9.24 1.70
N ALA A 77 9.50 -9.53 1.82
CA ALA A 77 10.26 -10.24 0.79
C ALA A 77 9.97 -11.75 0.85
N LEU A 78 9.56 -12.35 -0.26
CA LEU A 78 9.50 -13.79 -0.45
C LEU A 78 10.82 -14.26 -1.07
N ILE A 79 11.63 -14.95 -0.29
CA ILE A 79 13.00 -15.34 -0.68
C ILE A 79 12.97 -16.73 -1.33
N THR A 80 13.00 -16.74 -2.63
CA THR A 80 13.00 -17.95 -3.46
C THR A 80 14.44 -18.39 -3.84
N ASN A 81 15.38 -17.46 -3.82
CA ASN A 81 16.78 -17.68 -4.20
C ASN A 81 17.72 -17.07 -3.16
N ALA A 82 19.02 -17.44 -3.24
CA ALA A 82 20.05 -16.83 -2.40
C ALA A 82 20.12 -15.31 -2.66
N MET A 83 20.05 -14.52 -1.60
CA MET A 83 20.05 -13.05 -1.66
C MET A 83 20.89 -12.47 -0.53
N ASP A 84 21.52 -11.31 -0.77
CA ASP A 84 22.30 -10.61 0.23
C ASP A 84 21.42 -10.13 1.39
N ALA A 85 21.90 -10.31 2.62
CA ALA A 85 21.19 -9.90 3.83
C ALA A 85 20.89 -8.39 3.87
N SER A 86 21.75 -7.56 3.25
CA SER A 86 21.51 -6.12 3.12
C SER A 86 20.29 -5.78 2.28
N LEU A 87 20.01 -6.55 1.24
CA LEU A 87 18.82 -6.39 0.41
C LEU A 87 17.56 -6.83 1.17
N ILE A 88 17.65 -7.94 1.89
CA ILE A 88 16.54 -8.47 2.70
C ILE A 88 16.14 -7.48 3.80
N SER A 89 17.12 -6.86 4.46
CA SER A 89 16.89 -5.89 5.54
C SER A 89 16.17 -4.61 5.09
N ALA A 90 16.11 -4.35 3.78
CA ALA A 90 15.34 -3.23 3.24
C ALA A 90 13.83 -3.45 3.31
N TYR A 91 13.36 -4.69 3.44
CA TYR A 91 11.93 -5.04 3.53
C TYR A 91 11.43 -5.02 4.99
N ASP A 92 10.12 -4.96 5.17
CA ASP A 92 9.51 -4.94 6.51
C ASP A 92 9.51 -6.33 7.18
N GLY A 93 9.80 -7.38 6.40
CA GLY A 93 9.96 -8.76 6.84
C GLY A 93 10.47 -9.65 5.71
N ALA A 94 10.79 -10.90 6.03
CA ALA A 94 11.21 -11.88 5.03
C ALA A 94 10.64 -13.27 5.33
N ILE A 95 10.11 -13.91 4.30
CA ILE A 95 9.61 -15.29 4.31
C ILE A 95 10.50 -16.10 3.38
N TYR A 96 10.93 -17.27 3.84
CA TYR A 96 11.78 -18.18 3.09
C TYR A 96 10.96 -19.40 2.65
N LEU A 97 11.32 -20.02 1.52
CA LEU A 97 10.68 -21.25 1.05
C LEU A 97 10.81 -22.43 2.05
N THR A 98 11.72 -22.34 3.00
CA THR A 98 11.94 -23.32 4.06
C THR A 98 11.11 -23.08 5.31
N ASP A 99 10.44 -21.93 5.41
CA ASP A 99 9.61 -21.60 6.57
C ASP A 99 8.40 -22.51 6.64
N LYS A 100 8.01 -22.87 7.84
CA LYS A 100 6.78 -23.64 8.11
C LYS A 100 5.57 -22.71 8.14
N SER A 101 4.38 -23.28 8.00
CA SER A 101 3.13 -22.51 7.99
C SER A 101 2.93 -21.65 9.24
N ASP A 102 3.31 -22.14 10.42
CA ASP A 102 3.25 -21.38 11.68
C ASP A 102 4.25 -20.23 11.73
N GLU A 103 5.45 -20.40 11.16
CA GLU A 103 6.46 -19.34 11.03
C GLU A 103 5.99 -18.27 10.03
N ILE A 104 5.38 -18.68 8.92
CA ILE A 104 4.78 -17.76 7.92
C ILE A 104 3.67 -16.94 8.59
N GLU A 105 2.75 -17.56 9.31
CA GLU A 105 1.68 -16.88 10.03
C GLU A 105 2.21 -15.84 11.01
N GLN A 106 3.22 -16.22 11.82
CA GLN A 106 3.84 -15.30 12.78
C GLN A 106 4.48 -14.10 12.07
N LYS A 107 5.21 -14.31 10.96
CA LYS A 107 5.85 -13.24 10.20
C LYS A 107 4.84 -12.30 9.56
N LEU A 108 3.76 -12.82 8.96
CA LEU A 108 2.67 -12.02 8.39
C LEU A 108 2.01 -11.17 9.48
N SER A 109 1.58 -11.81 10.59
CA SER A 109 0.92 -11.12 11.71
C SER A 109 1.83 -10.08 12.38
N ALA A 110 3.11 -10.41 12.60
CA ALA A 110 4.07 -9.47 13.19
C ALA A 110 4.28 -8.23 12.31
N THR A 111 4.39 -8.43 10.99
CA THR A 111 4.59 -7.32 10.04
C THR A 111 3.34 -6.45 9.92
N MET A 112 2.15 -7.02 9.91
CA MET A 112 0.90 -6.27 9.94
C MET A 112 0.76 -5.45 11.23
N ARG A 113 1.08 -6.01 12.40
CA ARG A 113 1.00 -5.31 13.70
C ARG A 113 2.09 -4.24 13.88
N ALA A 114 3.26 -4.42 13.31
CA ALA A 114 4.36 -3.47 13.41
C ALA A 114 4.12 -2.20 12.59
N ASN A 115 3.20 -2.23 11.65
CA ASN A 115 2.86 -1.07 10.85
C ASN A 115 1.80 -0.22 11.58
N PRO A 116 2.09 1.07 11.87
CA PRO A 116 1.13 1.97 12.52
C PRO A 116 -0.18 2.18 11.72
N SER A 117 -0.25 1.68 10.47
CA SER A 117 -1.49 1.70 9.69
C SER A 117 -2.58 0.79 10.25
N ASP A 118 -2.24 -0.14 11.14
CA ASP A 118 -3.20 -1.08 11.75
C ASP A 118 -3.81 -0.60 13.07
N GLN A 119 -3.56 0.66 13.47
CA GLN A 119 -4.50 1.31 14.37
C GLN A 119 -5.75 1.65 13.54
N ARG A 120 -6.64 0.69 13.36
CA ARG A 120 -8.04 0.90 13.07
C ARG A 120 -8.65 1.71 14.22
N GLY A 121 -8.26 2.98 14.25
CA GLY A 121 -8.82 3.98 15.15
C GLY A 121 -9.82 4.80 14.37
N ASP A 122 -11.11 4.51 14.57
CA ASP A 122 -12.13 5.54 14.41
C ASP A 122 -11.62 6.78 15.15
N GLY A 123 -11.22 7.83 14.40
CA GLY A 123 -10.87 9.12 14.99
C GLY A 123 -9.40 9.55 14.89
N GLU A 124 -8.54 8.92 14.10
CA GLU A 124 -7.22 9.49 13.82
C GLU A 124 -7.35 10.84 13.10
N GLU A 125 -6.84 11.93 13.70
CA GLU A 125 -6.85 13.23 13.04
C GLU A 125 -6.05 13.21 11.74
N LEU A 126 -6.59 13.86 10.71
CA LEU A 126 -5.86 14.09 9.47
C LEU A 126 -4.62 14.95 9.74
N SER A 127 -3.46 14.54 9.21
CA SER A 127 -2.26 15.37 9.25
C SER A 127 -2.48 16.71 8.51
N ALA A 128 -1.63 17.70 8.76
CA ALA A 128 -1.74 18.99 8.07
C ALA A 128 -1.73 18.79 6.54
N ARG A 129 -0.89 17.91 6.03
CA ARG A 129 -0.78 17.61 4.60
C ARG A 129 -2.02 16.91 4.04
N GLU A 130 -2.60 15.98 4.77
CA GLU A 130 -3.84 15.32 4.39
C GLU A 130 -5.03 16.30 4.37
N LYS A 131 -5.09 17.26 5.31
CA LYS A 131 -6.10 18.32 5.32
C LYS A 131 -5.97 19.23 4.08
N GLU A 132 -4.76 19.63 3.71
CA GLU A 132 -4.50 20.42 2.49
C GLU A 132 -4.94 19.70 1.23
N ILE A 133 -4.58 18.41 1.08
CA ILE A 133 -4.97 17.60 -0.06
C ILE A 133 -6.48 17.36 -0.07
N LEU A 134 -7.10 17.12 1.07
CA LEU A 134 -8.56 16.98 1.20
C LEU A 134 -9.28 18.24 0.70
N VAL A 135 -8.79 19.42 1.01
CA VAL A 135 -9.33 20.71 0.51
C VAL A 135 -9.29 20.75 -1.02
N CYS A 136 -8.19 20.34 -1.63
CA CYS A 136 -8.07 20.28 -3.09
C CYS A 136 -9.04 19.25 -3.72
N VAL A 137 -9.17 18.07 -3.10
CA VAL A 137 -10.13 17.04 -3.52
C VAL A 137 -11.56 17.54 -3.43
N ALA A 138 -11.90 18.23 -2.35
CA ALA A 138 -13.24 18.81 -2.15
C ALA A 138 -13.55 19.94 -3.14
N LYS A 139 -12.55 20.65 -3.65
CA LYS A 139 -12.66 21.63 -4.74
C LYS A 139 -12.74 20.99 -6.14
N GLY A 140 -12.72 19.66 -6.23
CA GLY A 140 -12.84 18.93 -7.50
C GLY A 140 -11.54 18.82 -8.31
N MET A 141 -10.38 19.15 -7.73
CA MET A 141 -9.10 19.04 -8.42
C MET A 141 -8.76 17.58 -8.73
N LEU A 142 -8.23 17.35 -9.93
CA LEU A 142 -7.70 16.06 -10.34
C LEU A 142 -6.37 15.75 -9.63
N ASN A 143 -6.02 14.47 -9.49
CA ASN A 143 -4.77 14.07 -8.83
C ASN A 143 -3.54 14.73 -9.45
N LYS A 144 -3.52 14.92 -10.79
CA LYS A 144 -2.45 15.59 -11.50
C LYS A 144 -2.34 17.08 -11.11
N GLU A 145 -3.48 17.76 -11.02
CA GLU A 145 -3.52 19.18 -10.64
C GLU A 145 -3.06 19.39 -9.20
N ILE A 146 -3.44 18.46 -8.29
CA ILE A 146 -3.00 18.45 -6.89
C ILE A 146 -1.48 18.19 -6.82
N ALA A 147 -0.98 17.25 -7.62
CA ALA A 147 0.45 16.94 -7.71
C ALA A 147 1.27 18.16 -8.15
N ASP A 148 0.83 18.84 -9.22
CA ASP A 148 1.45 20.05 -9.74
C ASP A 148 1.36 21.19 -8.72
N HIS A 149 0.21 21.39 -8.07
CA HIS A 149 -0.02 22.42 -7.05
C HIS A 149 0.94 22.31 -5.87
N PHE A 150 1.22 21.09 -5.42
CA PHE A 150 2.09 20.83 -4.27
C PHE A 150 3.53 20.44 -4.64
N ASN A 151 3.86 20.38 -5.93
CA ASN A 151 5.15 19.94 -6.45
C ASN A 151 5.58 18.56 -5.91
N ILE A 152 4.66 17.60 -5.95
CA ILE A 152 4.85 16.20 -5.54
C ILE A 152 4.43 15.27 -6.67
N SER A 153 4.75 13.98 -6.56
CA SER A 153 4.28 13.01 -7.55
C SER A 153 2.77 12.79 -7.44
N ILE A 154 2.14 12.41 -8.56
CA ILE A 154 0.72 12.00 -8.57
C ILE A 154 0.50 10.86 -7.57
N TYR A 155 1.47 9.96 -7.44
CA TYR A 155 1.47 8.82 -6.52
C TYR A 155 1.42 9.26 -5.06
N THR A 156 2.17 10.28 -4.71
CA THR A 156 2.11 10.88 -3.37
C THR A 156 0.72 11.42 -3.05
N VAL A 157 0.03 12.00 -4.05
CA VAL A 157 -1.35 12.46 -3.90
C VAL A 157 -2.30 11.29 -3.67
N ILE A 158 -2.17 10.20 -4.46
CA ILE A 158 -2.99 8.99 -4.33
C ILE A 158 -2.81 8.38 -2.94
N THR A 159 -1.55 8.27 -2.47
CA THR A 159 -1.26 7.77 -1.12
C THR A 159 -1.93 8.62 -0.03
N HIS A 160 -1.87 9.95 -0.14
CA HIS A 160 -2.56 10.81 0.81
C HIS A 160 -4.08 10.63 0.76
N ARG A 161 -4.68 10.47 -0.42
CA ARG A 161 -6.12 10.22 -0.57
C ARG A 161 -6.53 8.89 0.05
N LYS A 162 -5.72 7.82 -0.11
CA LYS A 162 -5.94 6.54 0.57
C LYS A 162 -5.91 6.71 2.09
N ASN A 163 -4.91 7.40 2.62
CA ASN A 163 -4.81 7.68 4.05
C ASN A 163 -6.00 8.50 4.57
N ILE A 164 -6.46 9.50 3.81
CA ILE A 164 -7.66 10.27 4.14
C ILE A 164 -8.88 9.35 4.19
N THR A 165 -9.08 8.51 3.17
CA THR A 165 -10.18 7.54 3.12
C THR A 165 -10.13 6.56 4.30
N ARG A 166 -8.96 6.05 4.64
CA ARG A 166 -8.75 5.15 5.77
C ARG A 166 -9.10 5.84 7.10
N LYS A 167 -8.58 7.05 7.34
CA LYS A 167 -8.78 7.79 8.58
C LYS A 167 -10.21 8.30 8.78
N THR A 168 -10.87 8.67 7.68
CA THR A 168 -12.26 9.20 7.73
C THR A 168 -13.32 8.12 7.55
N GLY A 169 -12.96 6.95 7.02
CA GLY A 169 -13.90 5.91 6.62
C GLY A 169 -14.74 6.28 5.37
N ILE A 170 -14.44 7.42 4.71
CA ILE A 170 -15.26 7.98 3.63
C ILE A 170 -14.60 7.69 2.29
N LYS A 171 -15.26 6.91 1.43
CA LYS A 171 -14.74 6.46 0.13
C LYS A 171 -15.11 7.36 -1.06
N THR A 172 -16.13 8.21 -0.94
CA THR A 172 -16.64 9.03 -2.05
C THR A 172 -16.15 10.47 -1.96
N VAL A 173 -15.87 11.10 -3.11
CA VAL A 173 -15.50 12.52 -3.16
C VAL A 173 -16.56 13.41 -2.54
N ALA A 174 -17.85 13.15 -2.83
CA ALA A 174 -18.97 13.89 -2.23
C ALA A 174 -18.98 13.77 -0.70
N GLY A 175 -18.74 12.57 -0.16
CA GLY A 175 -18.62 12.36 1.28
C GLY A 175 -17.43 13.09 1.89
N LEU A 176 -16.27 13.07 1.21
CA LEU A 176 -15.08 13.81 1.62
C LEU A 176 -15.31 15.33 1.60
N THR A 177 -16.06 15.84 0.64
CA THR A 177 -16.47 17.26 0.58
C THR A 177 -17.34 17.64 1.78
N VAL A 178 -18.33 16.81 2.11
CA VAL A 178 -19.16 17.02 3.31
C VAL A 178 -18.33 16.96 4.59
N TYR A 179 -17.40 16.02 4.69
CA TYR A 179 -16.46 15.93 5.82
C TYR A 179 -15.62 17.21 5.96
N ALA A 180 -15.08 17.72 4.84
CA ALA A 180 -14.27 18.94 4.83
C ALA A 180 -15.10 20.18 5.29
N LEU A 181 -16.37 20.27 4.88
CA LEU A 181 -17.29 21.31 5.34
C LEU A 181 -17.58 21.21 6.84
N LEU A 182 -17.92 20.03 7.34
CA LEU A 182 -18.23 19.81 8.75
C LEU A 182 -17.04 20.08 9.68
N ASN A 183 -15.82 19.88 9.20
CA ASN A 183 -14.60 20.15 9.94
C ASN A 183 -14.00 21.55 9.67
N ASN A 184 -14.76 22.47 9.03
CA ASN A 184 -14.35 23.83 8.71
C ASN A 184 -13.03 23.93 7.90
N LEU A 185 -12.74 22.91 7.08
CA LEU A 185 -11.58 22.90 6.19
C LEU A 185 -11.86 23.68 4.89
N ILE A 186 -13.13 23.80 4.51
CA ILE A 186 -13.61 24.60 3.36
C ILE A 186 -14.88 25.35 3.76
N ASP A 187 -15.08 26.52 3.16
CA ASP A 187 -16.32 27.28 3.30
C ASP A 187 -17.22 27.12 2.07
N MET A 188 -18.55 27.13 2.27
CA MET A 188 -19.52 27.06 1.15
C MET A 188 -19.34 28.18 0.13
N ASN A 189 -18.75 29.34 0.52
CA ASN A 189 -18.55 30.48 -0.36
C ASN A 189 -17.28 30.38 -1.22
N THR A 190 -16.45 29.35 -1.06
CA THR A 190 -15.20 29.12 -1.82
C THR A 190 -15.35 28.08 -2.93
N MET A 191 -16.57 27.66 -3.25
CA MET A 191 -16.89 26.67 -4.29
C MET A 191 -17.38 27.32 -5.60
N GLU A 192 -16.83 28.51 -5.99
CA GLU A 192 -16.98 29.06 -7.34
C GLU A 192 -15.83 28.67 -8.26
#